data_0ea8f450c9ab9609524aaa12eaef22d9
#
_entry.id   0ea8f450c9ab9609524aaa12eaef22d9
#
_cell.length_a   1.000
_cell.length_b   1.000
_cell.length_c   1.000
_cell.angle_alpha   90.00
_cell.angle_beta   90.00
_cell.angle_gamma   90.00
#
_symmetry.space_group_name_H-M   'P 1'
#
loop_
_entity.id
_entity.type
_entity.pdbx_description
1 polymer ?
#
loop_
_entity_poly.entity_id
_entity_poly.type
_entity_poly.pdbx_seq_one_letter_code
_entity_poly.pdbx_strand_id
1 'polypeptide(L)'
;MRVILLGAPGAGKGTQAQFICERFGIPQISTGDMLRAAVKAGTDLGKQVKEVMDSGGLVSDDLIIGLIKERITQDDCANGFLFDGFPRTIPQAEALVDAGIKLDHVLEIAVADEEIVARMSGRRVHPGSGRIYHVDHNPPKVAGKDDVTGDELIQREDDKEET
;
A
#
# COMPACT_ATOMS: atom_id res chain seq x y z
N MET A 1 11.69 15.00 -3.46
CA MET A 1 11.61 14.50 -2.06
C MET A 1 11.33 12.99 -2.10
N ARG A 2 12.10 12.20 -1.36
CA ARG A 2 11.98 10.73 -1.29
C ARG A 2 11.69 10.32 0.14
N VAL A 3 10.51 9.72 0.36
CA VAL A 3 9.97 9.44 1.70
C VAL A 3 9.59 7.98 1.82
N ILE A 4 9.78 7.42 3.02
CA ILE A 4 9.21 6.12 3.42
C ILE A 4 8.18 6.36 4.51
N LEU A 5 7.01 5.73 4.38
CA LEU A 5 6.04 5.58 5.46
C LEU A 5 6.10 4.16 6.02
N LEU A 6 6.44 4.06 7.29
CA LEU A 6 6.41 2.83 8.07
C LEU A 6 5.18 2.80 8.99
N GLY A 7 4.77 1.62 9.37
CA GLY A 7 3.65 1.39 10.30
C GLY A 7 2.88 0.12 9.96
N ALA A 8 2.11 -0.37 10.90
CA ALA A 8 1.30 -1.57 10.74
C ALA A 8 0.24 -1.42 9.62
N PRO A 9 -0.26 -2.53 9.04
CA PRO A 9 -1.49 -2.49 8.25
C PRO A 9 -2.60 -1.80 9.04
N GLY A 10 -3.41 -0.95 8.42
CA GLY A 10 -4.46 -0.20 9.13
C GLY A 10 -4.00 1.05 9.89
N ALA A 11 -2.70 1.34 10.03
CA ALA A 11 -2.18 2.52 10.72
C ALA A 11 -2.55 3.87 10.04
N GLY A 12 -3.02 3.83 8.78
CA GLY A 12 -3.40 5.05 8.03
C GLY A 12 -2.33 5.53 7.06
N LYS A 13 -1.29 4.74 6.77
CA LYS A 13 -0.21 5.09 5.82
C LYS A 13 -0.75 5.59 4.49
N GLY A 14 -1.63 4.82 3.83
CA GLY A 14 -2.19 5.21 2.54
C GLY A 14 -2.97 6.52 2.57
N THR A 15 -3.70 6.79 3.65
CA THR A 15 -4.42 8.05 3.84
C THR A 15 -3.45 9.24 3.96
N GLN A 16 -2.41 9.11 4.78
CA GLN A 16 -1.42 10.18 4.94
C GLN A 16 -0.55 10.33 3.69
N ALA A 17 -0.25 9.23 2.99
CA ALA A 17 0.49 9.27 1.74
C ALA A 17 -0.16 10.16 0.68
N GLN A 18 -1.50 10.13 0.54
CA GLN A 18 -2.23 10.97 -0.41
C GLN A 18 -1.96 12.46 -0.15
N PHE A 19 -2.09 12.92 1.09
CA PHE A 19 -1.83 14.33 1.45
C PHE A 19 -0.38 14.75 1.17
N ILE A 20 0.58 13.86 1.48
CA ILE A 20 2.01 14.13 1.23
C ILE A 20 2.26 14.20 -0.28
N CYS A 21 1.77 13.23 -1.04
CA CYS A 21 1.96 13.15 -2.48
C CYS A 21 1.35 14.36 -3.21
N GLU A 22 0.14 14.76 -2.85
CA GLU A 22 -0.52 15.96 -3.37
C GLU A 22 0.27 17.23 -3.03
N ARG A 23 0.74 17.36 -1.78
CA ARG A 23 1.45 18.55 -1.32
C ARG A 23 2.81 18.75 -1.99
N PHE A 24 3.51 17.67 -2.32
CA PHE A 24 4.87 17.70 -2.85
C PHE A 24 4.98 17.31 -4.33
N GLY A 25 3.87 16.95 -4.98
CA GLY A 25 3.86 16.57 -6.40
C GLY A 25 4.70 15.32 -6.69
N ILE A 26 4.65 14.31 -5.82
CA ILE A 26 5.38 13.05 -5.94
C ILE A 26 4.42 11.86 -5.98
N PRO A 27 4.74 10.77 -6.71
CA PRO A 27 3.90 9.58 -6.73
C PRO A 27 4.01 8.76 -5.44
N GLN A 28 2.92 8.13 -5.07
CA GLN A 28 2.89 7.05 -4.09
C GLN A 28 3.27 5.74 -4.76
N ILE A 29 4.22 5.02 -4.19
CA ILE A 29 4.62 3.68 -4.61
C ILE A 29 4.23 2.70 -3.49
N SER A 30 3.10 2.03 -3.68
CA SER A 30 2.59 1.00 -2.78
C SER A 30 2.89 -0.38 -3.35
N THR A 31 3.74 -1.15 -2.67
CA THR A 31 4.04 -2.53 -3.09
C THR A 31 2.80 -3.41 -3.12
N GLY A 32 1.90 -3.23 -2.14
CA GLY A 32 0.64 -3.96 -2.11
C GLY A 32 -0.24 -3.66 -3.33
N ASP A 33 -0.33 -2.40 -3.77
CA ASP A 33 -1.12 -2.03 -4.94
C ASP A 33 -0.48 -2.51 -6.24
N MET A 34 0.84 -2.46 -6.35
CA MET A 34 1.58 -3.03 -7.49
C MET A 34 1.33 -4.53 -7.64
N LEU A 35 1.38 -5.28 -6.54
CA LEU A 35 1.12 -6.71 -6.52
C LEU A 35 -0.35 -7.03 -6.86
N ARG A 36 -1.30 -6.30 -6.29
CA ARG A 36 -2.73 -6.43 -6.63
C ARG A 36 -3.00 -6.13 -8.09
N ALA A 37 -2.34 -5.14 -8.67
CA ALA A 37 -2.44 -4.83 -10.10
C ALA A 37 -1.92 -5.98 -10.96
N ALA A 38 -0.79 -6.60 -10.60
CA ALA A 38 -0.24 -7.77 -11.29
C ALA A 38 -1.20 -8.98 -11.21
N VAL A 39 -1.80 -9.23 -10.05
CA VAL A 39 -2.83 -10.27 -9.87
C VAL A 39 -4.03 -10.01 -10.78
N LYS A 40 -4.54 -8.78 -10.81
CA LYS A 40 -5.68 -8.38 -11.64
C LYS A 40 -5.39 -8.51 -13.14
N ALA A 41 -4.17 -8.22 -13.56
CA ALA A 41 -3.73 -8.37 -14.94
C ALA A 41 -3.55 -9.84 -15.36
N GLY A 42 -3.59 -10.80 -14.42
CA GLY A 42 -3.48 -12.24 -14.70
C GLY A 42 -2.10 -12.66 -15.22
N THR A 43 -1.07 -11.86 -14.98
CA THR A 43 0.30 -12.19 -15.36
C THR A 43 0.78 -13.45 -14.61
N ASP A 44 1.80 -14.13 -15.14
CA ASP A 44 2.35 -15.30 -14.46
C ASP A 44 2.90 -14.94 -13.07
N LEU A 45 3.46 -13.75 -12.94
CA LEU A 45 3.80 -13.15 -11.66
C LEU A 45 2.56 -12.98 -10.77
N GLY A 46 1.48 -12.42 -11.31
CA GLY A 46 0.23 -12.23 -10.58
C GLY A 46 -0.36 -13.53 -10.03
N LYS A 47 -0.28 -14.63 -10.77
CA LYS A 47 -0.74 -15.96 -10.30
C LYS A 47 0.09 -16.47 -9.12
N GLN A 48 1.42 -16.36 -9.21
CA GLN A 48 2.33 -16.77 -8.12
C GLN A 48 2.12 -15.93 -6.86
N VAL A 49 1.93 -14.63 -7.03
CA VAL A 49 1.74 -13.66 -5.94
C VAL A 49 0.40 -13.86 -5.26
N LYS A 50 -0.65 -14.23 -6.02
CA LYS A 50 -2.02 -14.35 -5.49
C LYS A 50 -2.11 -15.31 -4.30
N GLU A 51 -1.55 -16.50 -4.42
CA GLU A 51 -1.58 -17.52 -3.35
C GLU A 51 -0.89 -17.03 -2.08
N VAL A 52 0.24 -16.32 -2.23
CA VAL A 52 0.99 -15.75 -1.11
C VAL A 52 0.20 -14.63 -0.44
N MET A 53 -0.41 -13.74 -1.24
CA MET A 53 -1.21 -12.62 -0.70
C MET A 53 -2.48 -13.09 -0.01
N ASP A 54 -3.17 -14.09 -0.57
CA ASP A 54 -4.41 -14.63 0.00
C ASP A 54 -4.15 -15.34 1.35
N SER A 55 -2.94 -15.86 1.57
CA SER A 55 -2.51 -16.44 2.85
C SER A 55 -1.94 -15.42 3.85
N GLY A 56 -1.92 -14.12 3.51
CA GLY A 56 -1.30 -13.07 4.35
C GLY A 56 0.23 -13.11 4.35
N GLY A 57 0.85 -13.93 3.50
CA GLY A 57 2.29 -14.07 3.39
C GLY A 57 2.99 -12.89 2.73
N LEU A 58 4.32 -12.86 2.84
CA LEU A 58 5.17 -11.90 2.14
C LEU A 58 5.67 -12.51 0.82
N VAL A 59 5.58 -11.72 -0.24
CA VAL A 59 6.21 -12.03 -1.53
C VAL A 59 7.73 -11.94 -1.37
N SER A 60 8.50 -12.73 -2.13
CA SER A 60 9.95 -12.78 -2.00
C SER A 60 10.60 -11.41 -2.17
N ASP A 61 11.64 -11.16 -1.38
CA ASP A 61 12.35 -9.87 -1.37
C ASP A 61 12.91 -9.52 -2.74
N ASP A 62 13.53 -10.48 -3.44
CA ASP A 62 14.10 -10.26 -4.77
C ASP A 62 13.07 -9.75 -5.78
N LEU A 63 11.87 -10.30 -5.72
CA LEU A 63 10.79 -9.90 -6.62
C LEU A 63 10.30 -8.49 -6.30
N ILE A 64 10.10 -8.16 -5.03
CA ILE A 64 9.71 -6.82 -4.59
C ILE A 64 10.78 -5.80 -4.96
N ILE A 65 12.05 -6.11 -4.72
CA ILE A 65 13.19 -5.25 -5.06
C ILE A 65 13.25 -4.99 -6.57
N GLY A 66 13.03 -6.03 -7.38
CA GLY A 66 12.97 -5.90 -8.83
C GLY A 66 11.88 -4.93 -9.30
N LEU A 67 10.67 -5.10 -8.78
CA LEU A 67 9.54 -4.22 -9.07
C LEU A 67 9.79 -2.76 -8.66
N ILE A 68 10.37 -2.56 -7.49
CA ILE A 68 10.70 -1.21 -6.99
C ILE A 68 11.77 -0.54 -7.86
N LYS A 69 12.82 -1.26 -8.23
CA LYS A 69 13.89 -0.73 -9.10
C LYS A 69 13.33 -0.29 -10.45
N GLU A 70 12.44 -1.06 -11.04
CA GLU A 70 11.77 -0.68 -12.29
C GLU A 70 10.86 0.53 -12.09
N ARG A 71 10.04 0.54 -11.04
CA ARG A 71 9.06 1.60 -10.79
C ARG A 71 9.68 2.98 -10.58
N ILE A 72 10.78 3.07 -9.85
CA ILE A 72 11.44 4.36 -9.55
C ILE A 72 12.16 5.00 -10.76
N THR A 73 12.32 4.28 -11.86
CA THR A 73 12.89 4.81 -13.10
C THR A 73 11.87 5.52 -13.99
N GLN A 74 10.58 5.44 -13.66
CA GLN A 74 9.53 6.08 -14.43
C GLN A 74 9.57 7.61 -14.28
N ASP A 75 9.14 8.32 -15.32
CA ASP A 75 9.25 9.78 -15.41
C ASP A 75 8.54 10.52 -14.26
N ASP A 76 7.45 9.98 -13.74
CA ASP A 76 6.72 10.56 -12.62
C ASP A 76 7.50 10.56 -11.30
N CYS A 77 8.55 9.73 -11.19
CA CYS A 77 9.46 9.66 -10.04
C CYS A 77 10.63 10.65 -10.10
N ALA A 78 10.75 11.47 -11.16
CA ALA A 78 11.87 12.39 -11.34
C ALA A 78 12.03 13.39 -10.18
N ASN A 79 10.92 13.87 -9.62
CA ASN A 79 10.91 14.80 -8.48
C ASN A 79 10.95 14.13 -7.11
N GLY A 80 10.98 12.81 -7.08
CA GLY A 80 10.94 12.00 -5.88
C GLY A 80 9.74 11.07 -5.84
N PHE A 81 9.54 10.40 -4.71
CA PHE A 81 8.48 9.42 -4.50
C PHE A 81 8.23 9.17 -3.02
N LEU A 82 7.12 8.54 -2.72
CA LEU A 82 6.79 8.07 -1.39
C LEU A 82 6.57 6.56 -1.43
N PHE A 83 7.36 5.81 -0.66
CA PHE A 83 7.13 4.38 -0.46
C PHE A 83 6.10 4.13 0.63
N ASP A 84 5.07 3.35 0.32
CA ASP A 84 4.05 2.88 1.25
C ASP A 84 4.07 1.35 1.33
N GLY A 85 4.36 0.85 2.53
CA GLY A 85 4.48 -0.59 2.77
C GLY A 85 5.74 -1.24 2.21
N PHE A 86 6.81 -0.46 2.02
CA PHE A 86 8.14 -0.92 1.64
C PHE A 86 9.19 0.04 2.25
N PRO A 87 10.31 -0.47 2.79
CA PRO A 87 10.66 -1.88 2.99
C PRO A 87 9.85 -2.53 4.12
N ARG A 88 9.72 -3.86 4.11
CA ARG A 88 9.09 -4.65 5.18
C ARG A 88 10.07 -5.61 5.85
N THR A 89 11.24 -5.80 5.25
CA THR A 89 12.31 -6.69 5.73
C THR A 89 13.64 -5.96 5.71
N ILE A 90 14.61 -6.45 6.51
CA ILE A 90 15.97 -5.91 6.50
C ILE A 90 16.62 -6.05 5.12
N PRO A 91 16.57 -7.21 4.43
CA PRO A 91 17.10 -7.33 3.08
C PRO A 91 16.52 -6.33 2.08
N GLN A 92 15.22 -6.02 2.17
CA GLN A 92 14.61 -4.96 1.34
C GLN A 92 15.19 -3.58 1.65
N ALA A 93 15.45 -3.26 2.92
CA ALA A 93 16.06 -1.99 3.31
C ALA A 93 17.52 -1.90 2.84
N GLU A 94 18.29 -2.97 2.99
CA GLU A 94 19.67 -3.07 2.51
C GLU A 94 19.75 -2.89 0.99
N ALA A 95 18.82 -3.50 0.24
CA ALA A 95 18.76 -3.35 -1.21
C ALA A 95 18.53 -1.91 -1.69
N LEU A 96 17.83 -1.07 -0.92
CA LEU A 96 17.71 0.37 -1.20
C LEU A 96 19.06 1.08 -1.04
N VAL A 97 19.80 0.74 0.00
CA VAL A 97 21.13 1.28 0.26
C VAL A 97 22.10 0.87 -0.85
N ASP A 98 22.14 -0.42 -1.20
CA ASP A 98 23.01 -0.97 -2.23
C ASP A 98 22.70 -0.41 -3.63
N ALA A 99 21.44 -0.11 -3.89
CA ALA A 99 21.02 0.58 -5.11
C ALA A 99 21.37 2.09 -5.13
N GLY A 100 21.97 2.62 -4.06
CA GLY A 100 22.32 4.04 -3.94
C GLY A 100 21.11 4.98 -3.88
N ILE A 101 19.94 4.48 -3.48
CA ILE A 101 18.73 5.27 -3.37
C ILE A 101 18.79 6.09 -2.08
N LYS A 102 19.04 7.38 -2.25
CA LYS A 102 19.02 8.33 -1.13
C LYS A 102 17.59 8.66 -0.73
N LEU A 103 17.29 8.54 0.55
CA LEU A 103 16.01 8.90 1.15
C LEU A 103 16.19 10.20 1.94
N ASP A 104 15.19 11.06 1.88
CA ASP A 104 15.20 12.32 2.62
C ASP A 104 14.58 12.13 4.01
N HIS A 105 13.50 11.34 4.09
CA HIS A 105 12.76 11.12 5.34
C HIS A 105 12.24 9.69 5.46
N VAL A 106 12.25 9.17 6.68
CA VAL A 106 11.55 7.95 7.08
C VAL A 106 10.60 8.32 8.21
N LEU A 107 9.31 8.13 8.00
CA LEU A 107 8.25 8.48 8.94
C LEU A 107 7.55 7.20 9.40
N GLU A 108 7.46 7.00 10.70
CA GLU A 108 6.69 5.92 11.29
C GLU A 108 5.35 6.43 11.82
N ILE A 109 4.28 5.74 11.43
CA ILE A 109 2.94 5.94 12.00
C ILE A 109 2.73 4.84 13.03
N ALA A 110 3.05 5.14 14.29
CA ALA A 110 2.87 4.22 15.40
C ALA A 110 1.42 4.27 15.89
N VAL A 111 0.76 3.13 15.91
CA VAL A 111 -0.62 2.96 16.40
C VAL A 111 -0.66 1.71 17.27
N ALA A 112 -1.40 1.73 18.37
CA ALA A 112 -1.56 0.58 19.25
C ALA A 112 -2.28 -0.58 18.52
N ASP A 113 -1.93 -1.82 18.87
CA ASP A 113 -2.43 -3.00 18.17
C ASP A 113 -3.95 -3.13 18.25
N GLU A 114 -4.55 -2.79 19.38
CA GLU A 114 -6.01 -2.82 19.57
C GLU A 114 -6.73 -1.87 18.60
N GLU A 115 -6.14 -0.70 18.36
CA GLU A 115 -6.64 0.27 17.39
C GLU A 115 -6.48 -0.24 15.95
N ILE A 116 -5.40 -0.96 15.66
CA ILE A 116 -5.15 -1.55 14.35
C ILE A 116 -6.25 -2.55 14.00
N VAL A 117 -6.56 -3.48 14.90
CA VAL A 117 -7.62 -4.49 14.70
C VAL A 117 -8.96 -3.82 14.42
N ALA A 118 -9.34 -2.83 15.24
CA ALA A 118 -10.59 -2.09 15.05
C ALA A 118 -10.64 -1.36 13.69
N ARG A 119 -9.54 -0.75 13.26
CA ARG A 119 -9.46 -0.05 11.97
C ARG A 119 -9.50 -1.00 10.78
N MET A 120 -8.85 -2.15 10.88
CA MET A 120 -8.83 -3.12 9.78
C MET A 120 -10.20 -3.76 9.57
N SER A 121 -10.88 -4.18 10.62
CA SER A 121 -12.21 -4.79 10.54
C SER A 121 -13.26 -3.84 9.95
N GLY A 122 -13.14 -2.53 10.19
CA GLY A 122 -14.02 -1.48 9.65
C GLY A 122 -13.65 -0.97 8.26
N ARG A 123 -12.48 -1.31 7.72
CA ARG A 123 -12.01 -0.84 6.42
C ARG A 123 -12.87 -1.37 5.27
N ARG A 124 -13.17 -0.48 4.32
CA ARG A 124 -13.82 -0.82 3.04
C ARG A 124 -13.06 -0.17 1.91
N VAL A 125 -12.95 -0.85 0.78
CA VAL A 125 -12.13 -0.41 -0.35
C VAL A 125 -12.94 -0.49 -1.64
N HIS A 126 -12.80 0.53 -2.48
CA HIS A 126 -13.31 0.49 -3.85
C HIS A 126 -12.26 -0.19 -4.76
N PRO A 127 -12.56 -1.37 -5.36
CA PRO A 127 -11.57 -2.15 -6.11
C PRO A 127 -11.02 -1.45 -7.35
N GLY A 128 -11.83 -0.56 -7.93
CA GLY A 128 -11.49 0.13 -9.18
C GLY A 128 -10.46 1.25 -9.00
N SER A 129 -10.57 2.02 -7.91
CA SER A 129 -9.73 3.20 -7.67
C SER A 129 -8.79 3.08 -6.47
N GLY A 130 -8.98 2.07 -5.62
CA GLY A 130 -8.23 1.95 -4.36
C GLY A 130 -8.69 2.93 -3.27
N ARG A 131 -9.76 3.72 -3.46
CA ARG A 131 -10.31 4.60 -2.41
C ARG A 131 -10.68 3.81 -1.19
N ILE A 132 -10.37 4.39 -0.02
CA ILE A 132 -10.54 3.75 1.28
C ILE A 132 -11.61 4.49 2.07
N TYR A 133 -12.52 3.72 2.64
CA TYR A 133 -13.55 4.14 3.57
C TYR A 133 -13.41 3.36 4.88
N HIS A 134 -14.09 3.84 5.91
CA HIS A 134 -14.21 3.13 7.17
C HIS A 134 -15.64 3.25 7.68
N VAL A 135 -16.19 2.16 8.17
CA VAL A 135 -17.62 2.12 8.57
C VAL A 135 -17.98 3.15 9.65
N ASP A 136 -17.03 3.47 10.56
CA ASP A 136 -17.26 4.40 11.67
C ASP A 136 -16.54 5.74 11.48
N HIS A 137 -15.29 5.75 10.98
CA HIS A 137 -14.45 6.95 10.98
C HIS A 137 -14.52 7.76 9.69
N ASN A 138 -14.80 7.12 8.57
CA ASN A 138 -14.94 7.74 7.24
C ASN A 138 -15.98 6.96 6.43
N PRO A 139 -17.25 6.95 6.85
CA PRO A 139 -18.28 6.20 6.15
C PRO A 139 -18.57 6.79 4.76
N PRO A 140 -18.87 5.95 3.77
CA PRO A 140 -19.36 6.43 2.49
C PRO A 140 -20.75 7.08 2.67
N LYS A 141 -21.13 7.98 1.76
CA LYS A 141 -22.45 8.64 1.76
C LYS A 141 -23.60 7.64 1.67
N VAL A 142 -23.40 6.57 0.92
CA VAL A 142 -24.32 5.44 0.82
C VAL A 142 -23.59 4.20 1.32
N ALA A 143 -24.11 3.54 2.33
CA ALA A 143 -23.49 2.37 2.94
C ALA A 143 -23.11 1.32 1.89
N GLY A 144 -21.85 0.88 1.92
CA GLY A 144 -21.32 -0.12 1.02
C GLY A 144 -21.05 0.34 -0.42
N LYS A 145 -21.15 1.65 -0.72
CA LYS A 145 -20.91 2.18 -2.07
C LYS A 145 -19.85 3.27 -2.12
N ASP A 146 -19.10 3.27 -3.19
CA ASP A 146 -18.10 4.33 -3.46
C ASP A 146 -18.79 5.67 -3.77
N ASP A 147 -18.34 6.72 -3.14
CA ASP A 147 -18.96 8.07 -3.25
C ASP A 147 -18.84 8.71 -4.64
N VAL A 148 -17.90 8.22 -5.47
CA VAL A 148 -17.61 8.81 -6.77
C VAL A 148 -18.24 8.01 -7.90
N THR A 149 -18.12 6.67 -7.86
CA THR A 149 -18.61 5.80 -8.92
C THR A 149 -19.96 5.14 -8.61
N GLY A 150 -20.31 5.03 -7.32
CA GLY A 150 -21.49 4.28 -6.86
C GLY A 150 -21.29 2.74 -6.86
N ASP A 151 -20.10 2.27 -7.20
CA ASP A 151 -19.76 0.85 -7.19
C ASP A 151 -19.70 0.28 -5.78
N GLU A 152 -19.80 -1.04 -5.65
CA GLU A 152 -19.72 -1.71 -4.37
C GLU A 152 -18.32 -1.63 -3.75
N LEU A 153 -18.28 -1.38 -2.45
CA LEU A 153 -17.10 -1.45 -1.62
C LEU A 153 -16.92 -2.88 -1.10
N ILE A 154 -15.67 -3.32 -1.05
CA ILE A 154 -15.31 -4.64 -0.51
C ILE A 154 -14.48 -4.50 0.76
N GLN A 155 -14.53 -5.51 1.63
CA GLN A 155 -13.52 -5.76 2.65
C GLN A 155 -12.44 -6.63 2.02
N ARG A 156 -11.16 -6.30 2.25
CA ARG A 156 -10.05 -7.13 1.76
C ARG A 156 -9.96 -8.42 2.57
N GLU A 157 -9.42 -9.47 1.98
CA GLU A 157 -9.22 -10.74 2.69
C GLU A 157 -8.26 -10.59 3.88
N ASP A 158 -7.22 -9.74 3.72
CA ASP A 158 -6.25 -9.40 4.76
C ASP A 158 -6.78 -8.44 5.85
N ASP A 159 -8.06 -8.06 5.80
CA ASP A 159 -8.74 -7.24 6.80
C ASP A 159 -9.65 -8.03 7.73
N LYS A 160 -9.73 -9.33 7.56
CA LYS A 160 -10.53 -10.21 8.40
C LYS A 160 -9.81 -10.52 9.71
N GLU A 161 -10.56 -10.59 10.80
CA GLU A 161 -9.99 -10.87 12.13
C GLU A 161 -9.25 -12.22 12.24
N GLU A 162 -9.51 -13.13 11.31
CA GLU A 162 -8.90 -14.46 11.26
C GLU A 162 -7.55 -14.49 10.54
N THR A 163 -7.13 -13.38 9.93
CA THR A 163 -5.87 -13.24 9.17
C THR A 163 -4.85 -12.38 9.93
#